data_0da9376e1d759ef91798449af729318c
#
_entry.id   0da9376e1d759ef91798449af729318c
#
_cell.length_a   1.000
_cell.length_b   1.000
_cell.length_c   1.000
_cell.angle_alpha   90.00
_cell.angle_beta   90.00
_cell.angle_gamma   90.00
#
_symmetry.space_group_name_H-M   'P 1'
#
loop_
_entity.id
_entity.type
_entity.pdbx_description
1 polymer ?
#
loop_
_entity_poly.entity_id
_entity_poly.type
_entity_poly.pdbx_seq_one_letter_code
_entity_poly.pdbx_strand_id
1 'polypeptide(L)'
;QSLSFSANVAMMQVSGYDLSKRYLTESYNGLNQSMIYTFSYVRQLKQSLRDIAPKWAQSVNFYYRNAFASVIDGGLAALQASIYTPGLAPHHSLRLRGGFQQQFGFKNQDGSPNSKLYAYGSPLAYARGYSYRNYEYLNTLSVDYKMPLATPDWNIGRWVYLKRLKTNFFADFSHGETNYDFTVRQGTKVLN
;
A
#
# COMPACT_ATOMS: atom_id res chain seq x y z
N GLN A 1 -11.53 -14.37 14.75
CA GLN A 1 -10.52 -14.82 13.83
C GLN A 1 -11.14 -14.98 12.45
N SER A 2 -10.52 -14.40 11.44
CA SER A 2 -10.93 -14.57 10.04
C SER A 2 -9.71 -14.88 9.17
N LEU A 3 -9.93 -15.71 8.19
CA LEU A 3 -8.98 -16.07 7.17
C LEU A 3 -9.72 -15.94 5.83
N SER A 4 -9.15 -15.22 4.90
CA SER A 4 -9.71 -15.10 3.55
C SER A 4 -8.62 -15.25 2.49
N PHE A 5 -8.99 -15.92 1.43
CA PHE A 5 -8.18 -16.01 0.22
C PHE A 5 -9.06 -15.63 -0.95
N SER A 6 -8.54 -14.83 -1.86
CA SER A 6 -9.20 -14.54 -3.13
C SER A 6 -8.23 -14.59 -4.29
N ALA A 7 -8.72 -15.05 -5.43
CA ALA A 7 -8.04 -15.01 -6.70
C ALA A 7 -8.97 -14.33 -7.72
N ASN A 8 -8.49 -13.29 -8.36
CA ASN A 8 -9.27 -12.49 -9.30
C ASN A 8 -8.48 -12.29 -10.58
N VAL A 9 -9.19 -12.19 -11.70
CA VAL A 9 -8.63 -11.79 -12.99
C VAL A 9 -9.14 -10.40 -13.31
N ALA A 10 -8.23 -9.47 -13.50
CA ALA A 10 -8.54 -8.12 -13.98
C ALA A 10 -8.25 -8.07 -15.48
N MET A 11 -9.26 -7.66 -16.26
CA MET A 11 -9.16 -7.48 -17.71
C MET A 11 -9.53 -6.07 -18.06
N MET A 12 -8.75 -5.45 -18.92
CA MET A 12 -9.00 -4.09 -19.41
C MET A 12 -8.62 -4.01 -20.89
N GLN A 13 -9.56 -3.63 -21.74
CA GLN A 13 -9.30 -3.30 -23.12
C GLN A 13 -8.99 -1.81 -23.22
N VAL A 14 -7.82 -1.47 -23.71
CA VAL A 14 -7.40 -0.09 -23.96
C VAL A 14 -7.37 0.15 -25.46
N SER A 15 -7.96 1.25 -25.90
CA SER A 15 -7.96 1.67 -27.31
C SER A 15 -7.87 3.20 -27.40
N GLY A 16 -7.26 3.69 -28.48
CA GLY A 16 -7.13 5.13 -28.73
C GLY A 16 -6.14 5.84 -27.80
N TYR A 17 -5.37 5.10 -27.00
CA TYR A 17 -4.31 5.68 -26.19
C TYR A 17 -3.06 5.81 -27.04
N ASP A 18 -2.79 7.01 -27.51
CA ASP A 18 -1.59 7.33 -28.28
C ASP A 18 -0.61 8.08 -27.36
N LEU A 19 0.42 7.38 -26.91
CA LEU A 19 1.54 8.03 -26.25
C LEU A 19 2.20 8.93 -27.29
N SER A 20 2.13 10.24 -27.07
CA SER A 20 2.78 11.19 -27.94
C SER A 20 4.20 10.72 -28.21
N LYS A 21 4.72 10.93 -29.42
CA LYS A 21 6.07 10.52 -29.89
C LYS A 21 7.26 10.93 -28.99
N ARG A 22 6.95 11.52 -27.83
CA ARG A 22 7.92 11.89 -26.78
C ARG A 22 8.37 10.72 -25.91
N TYR A 23 7.59 9.63 -25.86
CA TYR A 23 7.86 8.49 -24.99
C TYR A 23 8.23 7.29 -25.85
N LEU A 24 9.32 6.62 -25.48
CA LEU A 24 9.77 5.39 -26.16
C LEU A 24 9.06 4.13 -25.68
N THR A 25 8.09 4.28 -24.79
CA THR A 25 7.28 3.17 -24.34
C THR A 25 6.29 2.78 -25.43
N GLU A 26 6.17 1.51 -25.70
CA GLU A 26 5.16 0.98 -26.59
C GLU A 26 3.76 1.39 -26.12
N SER A 27 2.83 1.54 -27.06
CA SER A 27 1.44 1.80 -26.72
C SER A 27 0.87 0.66 -25.89
N TYR A 28 0.17 0.99 -24.80
CA TYR A 28 -0.57 0.02 -23.99
C TYR A 28 -1.93 -0.36 -24.60
N ASN A 29 -2.17 -0.01 -25.86
CA ASN A 29 -3.38 -0.39 -26.56
C ASN A 29 -3.44 -1.89 -26.76
N GLY A 30 -4.60 -2.45 -26.48
CA GLY A 30 -4.85 -3.87 -26.58
C GLY A 30 -5.49 -4.44 -25.31
N LEU A 31 -5.49 -5.74 -25.22
CA LEU A 31 -6.02 -6.46 -24.07
C LEU A 31 -4.95 -6.55 -22.96
N ASN A 32 -5.24 -5.93 -21.85
CA ASN A 32 -4.40 -5.95 -20.64
C ASN A 32 -5.04 -6.84 -19.59
N GLN A 33 -4.36 -7.92 -19.23
CA GLN A 33 -4.85 -8.90 -18.28
C GLN A 33 -3.86 -9.06 -17.13
N SER A 34 -4.38 -9.17 -15.92
CA SER A 34 -3.55 -9.49 -14.76
C SER A 34 -4.29 -10.40 -13.78
N MET A 35 -3.55 -11.34 -13.22
CA MET A 35 -3.99 -12.18 -12.11
C MET A 35 -3.66 -11.51 -10.79
N ILE A 36 -4.62 -11.49 -9.86
CA ILE A 36 -4.51 -10.89 -8.54
C ILE A 36 -4.85 -11.95 -7.50
N TYR A 37 -3.90 -12.22 -6.61
CA TYR A 37 -4.07 -13.09 -5.47
C TYR A 37 -3.98 -12.27 -4.20
N THR A 38 -4.95 -12.43 -3.32
CA THR A 38 -4.96 -11.80 -2.00
C THR A 38 -5.16 -12.85 -0.93
N PHE A 39 -4.34 -12.77 0.11
CA PHE A 39 -4.49 -13.55 1.31
C PHE A 39 -4.56 -12.59 2.49
N SER A 40 -5.56 -12.74 3.34
CA SER A 40 -5.75 -11.94 4.54
C SER A 40 -6.02 -12.81 5.75
N TYR A 41 -5.26 -12.59 6.80
CA TYR A 41 -5.45 -13.17 8.11
C TYR A 41 -5.66 -12.07 9.13
N VAL A 42 -6.73 -12.17 9.91
CA VAL A 42 -7.01 -11.24 11.01
C VAL A 42 -7.43 -12.01 12.23
N ARG A 43 -6.75 -11.74 13.34
CA ARG A 43 -7.14 -12.21 14.67
C ARG A 43 -7.22 -11.02 15.61
N GLN A 44 -8.37 -10.84 16.23
CA GLN A 44 -8.61 -9.76 17.17
C GLN A 44 -9.34 -10.30 18.40
N LEU A 45 -8.89 -9.89 19.57
CA LEU A 45 -9.62 -10.15 20.81
C LEU A 45 -10.76 -9.13 20.97
N LYS A 46 -11.81 -9.56 21.64
CA LYS A 46 -12.97 -8.72 21.95
C LYS A 46 -12.51 -7.49 22.75
N GLN A 47 -13.02 -6.32 22.35
CA GLN A 47 -12.71 -5.05 22.99
C GLN A 47 -13.75 -4.67 24.04
N SER A 48 -13.34 -3.94 25.06
CA SER A 48 -14.23 -3.19 25.92
C SER A 48 -14.74 -1.93 25.21
N LEU A 49 -15.93 -1.47 25.57
CA LEU A 49 -16.49 -0.19 25.07
C LEU A 49 -15.63 1.03 25.39
N ARG A 50 -14.78 0.93 26.42
CA ARG A 50 -13.84 1.99 26.82
C ARG A 50 -12.52 1.98 26.06
N ASP A 51 -12.14 0.85 25.44
CA ASP A 51 -10.90 0.74 24.69
C ASP A 51 -10.96 1.56 23.40
N ILE A 52 -9.88 2.24 23.10
CA ILE A 52 -9.79 3.12 21.91
C ILE A 52 -9.47 2.31 20.66
N ALA A 53 -8.68 1.25 20.84
CA ALA A 53 -8.23 0.35 19.81
C ALA A 53 -8.07 -1.05 20.41
N PRO A 54 -7.92 -2.10 19.58
CA PRO A 54 -7.67 -3.44 20.07
C PRO A 54 -6.47 -3.46 21.03
N LYS A 55 -6.59 -4.16 22.14
CA LYS A 55 -5.43 -4.46 23.02
C LYS A 55 -4.57 -5.55 22.41
N TRP A 56 -5.20 -6.54 21.79
CA TRP A 56 -4.51 -7.61 21.10
C TRP A 56 -5.18 -7.85 19.76
N ALA A 57 -4.46 -7.61 18.69
CA ALA A 57 -4.87 -7.97 17.36
C ALA A 57 -3.63 -8.23 16.49
N GLN A 58 -3.80 -9.10 15.54
CA GLN A 58 -2.79 -9.42 14.52
C GLN A 58 -3.47 -9.42 13.17
N SER A 59 -2.81 -8.86 12.18
CA SER A 59 -3.25 -8.98 10.80
C SER A 59 -2.05 -9.18 9.88
N VAL A 60 -2.23 -10.03 8.90
CA VAL A 60 -1.27 -10.27 7.81
C VAL A 60 -2.04 -10.21 6.52
N ASN A 61 -1.58 -9.39 5.59
CA ASN A 61 -2.13 -9.28 4.26
C ASN A 61 -1.01 -9.50 3.25
N PHE A 62 -1.23 -10.44 2.36
CA PHE A 62 -0.36 -10.70 1.22
C PHE A 62 -1.12 -10.37 -0.05
N TYR A 63 -0.47 -9.68 -0.95
CA TYR A 63 -0.98 -9.29 -2.26
C TYR A 63 0.03 -9.66 -3.32
N TYR A 64 -0.43 -10.35 -4.35
CA TYR A 64 0.38 -10.68 -5.51
C TYR A 64 -0.41 -10.37 -6.77
N ARG A 65 0.20 -9.68 -7.69
CA ARG A 65 -0.35 -9.36 -9.00
C ARG A 65 0.68 -9.61 -10.07
N ASN A 66 0.27 -10.22 -11.15
CA ASN A 66 1.13 -10.47 -12.31
C ASN A 66 0.34 -10.32 -13.60
N ALA A 67 0.95 -9.66 -14.60
CA ALA A 67 0.40 -9.61 -15.95
C ALA A 67 0.54 -10.99 -16.63
N PHE A 68 -0.45 -11.37 -17.42
CA PHE A 68 -0.41 -12.60 -18.21
C PHE A 68 -1.18 -12.39 -19.52
N ALA A 69 -0.71 -12.98 -20.63
CA ALA A 69 -1.35 -12.87 -21.94
C ALA A 69 -1.81 -11.43 -22.26
N SER A 70 -0.94 -10.47 -22.02
CA SER A 70 -1.24 -9.03 -22.00
C SER A 70 -0.24 -8.28 -22.86
N VAL A 71 -0.63 -7.09 -23.32
CA VAL A 71 0.27 -6.13 -23.99
C VAL A 71 1.28 -5.55 -22.99
N ILE A 72 0.87 -5.41 -21.73
CA ILE A 72 1.73 -4.97 -20.63
C ILE A 72 2.39 -6.17 -19.97
N ASP A 73 3.54 -5.93 -19.36
CA ASP A 73 4.29 -6.91 -18.57
C ASP A 73 4.57 -6.34 -17.17
N GLY A 74 4.98 -7.22 -16.27
CA GLY A 74 5.35 -6.88 -14.91
C GLY A 74 4.42 -7.45 -13.86
N GLY A 75 4.86 -7.31 -12.63
CA GLY A 75 4.12 -7.80 -11.49
C GLY A 75 4.51 -7.10 -10.20
N LEU A 76 3.77 -7.40 -9.14
CA LEU A 76 3.93 -6.83 -7.83
C LEU A 76 3.60 -7.86 -6.76
N ALA A 77 4.51 -8.01 -5.80
CA ALA A 77 4.27 -8.75 -4.57
C ALA A 77 4.37 -7.80 -3.38
N ALA A 78 3.43 -7.89 -2.45
CA ALA A 78 3.45 -7.08 -1.25
C ALA A 78 2.96 -7.87 -0.04
N LEU A 79 3.61 -7.66 1.08
CA LEU A 79 3.26 -8.23 2.38
C LEU A 79 3.12 -7.10 3.39
N GLN A 80 2.02 -7.07 4.12
CA GLN A 80 1.82 -6.16 5.23
C GLN A 80 1.39 -6.93 6.47
N ALA A 81 2.07 -6.68 7.58
CA ALA A 81 1.69 -7.23 8.87
C ALA A 81 1.45 -6.10 9.87
N SER A 82 0.50 -6.30 10.77
CA SER A 82 0.34 -5.40 11.91
C SER A 82 0.01 -6.17 13.18
N ILE A 83 0.54 -5.66 14.28
CA ILE A 83 0.33 -6.19 15.63
C ILE A 83 -0.14 -5.05 16.52
N TYR A 84 -1.19 -5.30 17.26
CA TYR A 84 -1.66 -4.44 18.34
C TYR A 84 -1.30 -5.09 19.68
N THR A 85 -0.78 -4.30 20.59
CA THR A 85 -0.48 -4.68 21.95
C THR A 85 -1.06 -3.67 22.95
N PRO A 86 -1.27 -4.05 24.20
CA PRO A 86 -1.60 -3.08 25.24
C PRO A 86 -0.51 -2.00 25.33
N GLY A 87 -0.93 -0.77 25.59
CA GLY A 87 0.01 0.31 25.89
C GLY A 87 0.49 0.29 27.35
N LEU A 88 1.17 1.37 27.75
CA LEU A 88 1.76 1.52 29.08
C LEU A 88 0.74 1.67 30.21
N ALA A 89 -0.49 2.03 29.91
CA ALA A 89 -1.56 2.24 30.87
C ALA A 89 -2.89 1.62 30.40
N PRO A 90 -3.90 1.49 31.31
CA PRO A 90 -5.22 1.00 30.92
C PRO A 90 -5.84 1.81 29.76
N HIS A 91 -6.49 1.11 28.82
CA HIS A 91 -7.12 1.69 27.63
C HIS A 91 -6.15 2.31 26.59
N HIS A 92 -4.85 2.22 26.81
CA HIS A 92 -3.85 2.56 25.81
C HIS A 92 -3.64 1.39 24.84
N SER A 93 -3.18 1.68 23.64
CA SER A 93 -2.86 0.67 22.63
C SER A 93 -1.66 1.11 21.81
N LEU A 94 -0.73 0.20 21.60
CA LEU A 94 0.39 0.33 20.69
C LEU A 94 0.12 -0.50 19.45
N ARG A 95 0.25 0.08 18.26
CA ARG A 95 0.23 -0.64 17.01
C ARG A 95 1.58 -0.53 16.32
N LEU A 96 2.12 -1.66 15.96
CA LEU A 96 3.25 -1.78 15.05
C LEU A 96 2.74 -2.30 13.71
N ARG A 97 3.13 -1.68 12.62
CA ARG A 97 2.79 -2.10 11.26
C ARG A 97 4.04 -2.07 10.40
N GLY A 98 4.37 -3.19 9.80
CA GLY A 98 5.44 -3.34 8.82
C GLY A 98 4.88 -3.74 7.47
N GLY A 99 5.54 -3.32 6.40
CA GLY A 99 5.21 -3.69 5.03
C GLY A 99 6.45 -3.81 4.17
N PHE A 100 6.41 -4.76 3.27
CA PHE A 100 7.43 -4.99 2.25
C PHE A 100 6.74 -5.15 0.90
N GLN A 101 7.30 -4.53 -0.12
CA GLN A 101 6.85 -4.64 -1.50
C GLN A 101 8.01 -4.80 -2.43
N GLN A 102 7.82 -5.62 -3.45
CA GLN A 102 8.70 -5.73 -4.60
C GLN A 102 7.87 -5.74 -5.87
N GLN A 103 8.26 -4.90 -6.81
CA GLN A 103 7.79 -4.97 -8.20
C GLN A 103 8.85 -5.69 -9.05
N PHE A 104 8.42 -6.41 -10.05
CA PHE A 104 9.27 -7.18 -10.94
C PHE A 104 8.84 -7.02 -12.40
N GLY A 105 9.72 -7.46 -13.32
CA GLY A 105 9.53 -7.28 -14.76
C GLY A 105 10.22 -6.04 -15.32
N PHE A 106 11.09 -5.37 -14.55
CA PHE A 106 11.81 -4.16 -14.98
C PHE A 106 12.83 -4.42 -16.09
N LYS A 107 13.39 -5.62 -16.12
CA LYS A 107 14.38 -6.04 -17.11
C LYS A 107 13.94 -7.29 -17.83
N ASN A 108 14.26 -7.37 -19.10
CA ASN A 108 14.14 -8.59 -19.89
C ASN A 108 15.20 -9.60 -19.43
N GLN A 109 15.12 -10.83 -19.94
CA GLN A 109 16.09 -11.89 -19.63
C GLN A 109 17.53 -11.57 -20.07
N ASP A 110 17.68 -10.71 -21.08
CA ASP A 110 18.96 -10.21 -21.58
C ASP A 110 19.52 -9.04 -20.75
N GLY A 111 18.82 -8.59 -19.71
CA GLY A 111 19.19 -7.47 -18.86
C GLY A 111 18.81 -6.10 -19.42
N SER A 112 18.24 -6.01 -20.62
CA SER A 112 17.73 -4.77 -21.17
C SER A 112 16.47 -4.26 -20.45
N PRO A 113 16.20 -2.93 -20.44
CA PRO A 113 14.96 -2.39 -19.89
C PRO A 113 13.74 -2.95 -20.62
N ASN A 114 12.71 -3.34 -19.85
CA ASN A 114 11.47 -3.84 -20.41
C ASN A 114 10.57 -2.69 -20.84
N SER A 115 10.39 -2.51 -22.15
CA SER A 115 9.55 -1.44 -22.73
C SER A 115 8.05 -1.63 -22.46
N LYS A 116 7.63 -2.87 -22.14
CA LYS A 116 6.24 -3.23 -21.84
C LYS A 116 5.91 -3.17 -20.36
N LEU A 117 6.85 -2.74 -19.54
CA LEU A 117 6.66 -2.68 -18.10
C LEU A 117 5.51 -1.76 -17.73
N TYR A 118 4.62 -2.30 -16.91
CA TYR A 118 3.59 -1.53 -16.22
C TYR A 118 3.87 -1.49 -14.71
N ALA A 119 4.13 -0.31 -14.18
CA ALA A 119 4.33 -0.11 -12.75
C ALA A 119 2.98 -0.05 -12.01
N TYR A 120 2.70 -1.09 -11.25
CA TYR A 120 1.47 -1.16 -10.45
C TYR A 120 1.56 -0.23 -9.23
N GLY A 121 0.42 0.33 -8.85
CA GLY A 121 0.31 1.10 -7.63
C GLY A 121 0.55 0.27 -6.38
N SER A 122 1.27 0.82 -5.40
CA SER A 122 1.56 0.12 -4.15
C SER A 122 0.30 -0.11 -3.32
N PRO A 123 0.04 -1.34 -2.84
CA PRO A 123 -0.99 -1.61 -1.85
C PRO A 123 -0.58 -1.22 -0.42
N LEU A 124 0.70 -0.87 -0.20
CA LEU A 124 1.20 -0.49 1.11
C LEU A 124 0.90 0.98 1.43
N ALA A 125 0.69 1.26 2.70
CA ALA A 125 0.56 2.63 3.16
C ALA A 125 1.94 3.28 3.30
N TYR A 126 2.08 4.46 2.71
CA TYR A 126 3.27 5.30 2.86
C TYR A 126 3.35 5.96 4.23
N ALA A 127 4.54 6.46 4.54
CA ALA A 127 4.73 7.37 5.65
C ALA A 127 3.82 8.61 5.48
N ARG A 128 3.13 8.98 6.53
CA ARG A 128 2.20 10.12 6.53
C ARG A 128 2.93 11.42 6.22
N GLY A 129 2.33 12.26 5.37
CA GLY A 129 2.90 13.54 4.94
C GLY A 129 3.78 13.49 3.70
N TYR A 130 4.04 12.30 3.16
CA TYR A 130 4.80 12.14 1.92
C TYR A 130 3.89 11.79 0.75
N SER A 131 4.23 12.32 -0.42
CA SER A 131 3.51 11.99 -1.65
C SER A 131 3.82 10.56 -2.11
N TYR A 132 2.81 9.94 -2.70
CA TYR A 132 2.94 8.62 -3.28
C TYR A 132 3.91 8.62 -4.48
N ARG A 133 4.77 7.59 -4.55
CA ARG A 133 5.60 7.28 -5.71
C ARG A 133 5.59 5.78 -5.94
N ASN A 134 5.76 5.37 -7.19
CA ASN A 134 5.96 3.97 -7.53
C ASN A 134 7.43 3.61 -7.28
N TYR A 135 7.65 2.65 -6.39
CA TYR A 135 8.97 2.10 -6.12
C TYR A 135 9.05 0.65 -6.56
N GLU A 136 10.22 0.23 -7.00
CA GLU A 136 10.51 -1.18 -7.25
C GLU A 136 10.52 -1.95 -5.93
N TYR A 137 11.25 -1.43 -4.96
CA TYR A 137 11.26 -1.92 -3.57
C TYR A 137 10.70 -0.86 -2.65
N LEU A 138 9.85 -1.28 -1.74
CA LEU A 138 9.30 -0.40 -0.71
C LEU A 138 9.22 -1.14 0.61
N ASN A 139 9.89 -0.59 1.61
CA ASN A 139 9.78 -1.00 2.99
C ASN A 139 9.09 0.09 3.79
N THR A 140 8.14 -0.30 4.63
CA THR A 140 7.41 0.64 5.48
C THR A 140 7.36 0.12 6.91
N LEU A 141 7.54 1.02 7.86
CA LEU A 141 7.36 0.74 9.27
C LEU A 141 6.57 1.89 9.90
N SER A 142 5.51 1.57 10.62
CA SER A 142 4.69 2.56 11.32
C SER A 142 4.49 2.12 12.76
N VAL A 143 4.64 3.07 13.66
CA VAL A 143 4.34 2.92 15.09
C VAL A 143 3.26 3.92 15.45
N ASP A 144 2.15 3.46 16.02
CA ASP A 144 1.07 4.31 16.51
C ASP A 144 0.83 4.00 17.99
N TYR A 145 0.94 5.02 18.83
CA TYR A 145 0.58 4.94 20.23
C TYR A 145 -0.69 5.76 20.49
N LYS A 146 -1.75 5.07 20.85
CA LYS A 146 -3.08 5.66 21.09
C LYS A 146 -3.40 5.66 22.55
N MET A 147 -3.81 6.82 23.07
CA MET A 147 -4.23 6.95 24.46
C MET A 147 -5.47 7.85 24.61
N PRO A 148 -6.33 7.57 25.61
CA PRO A 148 -7.37 8.51 26.00
C PRO A 148 -6.72 9.66 26.77
N LEU A 149 -7.06 10.90 26.41
CA LEU A 149 -6.67 12.08 27.19
C LEU A 149 -7.67 12.36 28.30
N ALA A 150 -8.95 12.31 27.99
CA ALA A 150 -10.02 12.55 28.92
C ALA A 150 -11.35 11.92 28.44
N THR A 151 -12.21 11.60 29.35
CA THR A 151 -13.59 11.18 29.10
C THR A 151 -14.54 12.16 29.80
N PRO A 152 -14.64 13.40 29.29
CA PRO A 152 -15.35 14.46 30.01
C PRO A 152 -16.87 14.22 30.10
N ASP A 153 -17.46 13.49 29.15
CA ASP A 153 -18.90 13.30 29.02
C ASP A 153 -19.69 14.65 29.15
N TRP A 154 -19.17 15.70 28.52
CA TRP A 154 -19.72 17.03 28.59
C TRP A 154 -20.78 17.28 27.53
N ASN A 155 -21.90 17.80 27.98
CA ASN A 155 -22.95 18.30 27.11
C ASN A 155 -22.89 19.82 27.04
N ILE A 156 -22.51 20.36 25.89
CA ILE A 156 -22.43 21.81 25.66
C ILE A 156 -23.68 22.22 24.87
N GLY A 157 -24.76 22.47 25.60
CA GLY A 157 -26.03 22.86 25.04
C GLY A 157 -26.65 21.74 24.17
N ARG A 158 -27.43 22.14 23.15
CA ARG A 158 -28.12 21.20 22.25
C ARG A 158 -27.24 20.65 21.13
N TRP A 159 -26.05 21.21 20.94
CA TRP A 159 -25.31 21.07 19.68
C TRP A 159 -24.08 20.20 19.78
N VAL A 160 -23.44 20.12 20.93
CA VAL A 160 -22.16 19.42 21.09
C VAL A 160 -22.16 18.53 22.31
N TYR A 161 -21.89 17.25 22.10
CA TYR A 161 -21.63 16.29 23.16
C TYR A 161 -20.22 15.78 23.06
N LEU A 162 -19.36 16.12 24.02
CA LEU A 162 -17.94 15.73 24.06
C LEU A 162 -17.79 14.50 24.94
N LYS A 163 -17.88 13.32 24.34
CA LYS A 163 -17.81 12.05 25.05
C LYS A 163 -16.39 11.68 25.46
N ARG A 164 -15.44 11.88 24.55
CA ARG A 164 -14.07 11.39 24.74
C ARG A 164 -13.07 12.20 23.91
N LEU A 165 -11.95 12.56 24.53
CA LEU A 165 -10.76 13.07 23.86
C LEU A 165 -9.74 11.95 23.70
N LYS A 166 -9.22 11.79 22.50
CA LYS A 166 -8.21 10.77 22.17
C LYS A 166 -7.02 11.45 21.51
N THR A 167 -5.84 10.93 21.76
CA THR A 167 -4.64 11.32 21.02
C THR A 167 -3.95 10.10 20.41
N ASN A 168 -3.21 10.35 19.33
CA ASN A 168 -2.38 9.35 18.68
C ASN A 168 -1.01 9.97 18.40
N PHE A 169 0.02 9.42 19.02
CA PHE A 169 1.41 9.69 18.65
C PHE A 169 1.82 8.66 17.62
N PHE A 170 2.47 9.10 16.58
CA PHE A 170 2.91 8.21 15.53
C PHE A 170 4.29 8.55 15.03
N ALA A 171 4.98 7.52 14.56
CA ALA A 171 6.21 7.62 13.80
C ALA A 171 6.13 6.68 12.61
N ASP A 172 6.42 7.20 11.43
CA ASP A 172 6.43 6.44 10.19
C ASP A 172 7.81 6.51 9.55
N PHE A 173 8.27 5.36 9.10
CA PHE A 173 9.48 5.21 8.31
C PHE A 173 9.11 4.51 6.99
N SER A 174 9.59 5.06 5.88
CA SER A 174 9.47 4.42 4.57
C SER A 174 10.79 4.55 3.83
N HIS A 175 11.27 3.43 3.30
CA HIS A 175 12.44 3.37 2.45
C HIS A 175 12.03 2.76 1.12
N GLY A 176 12.17 3.54 0.06
CA GLY A 176 11.83 3.12 -1.28
C GLY A 176 13.01 3.26 -2.21
N GLU A 177 13.25 2.24 -3.00
CA GLU A 177 14.27 2.20 -4.04
C GLU A 177 13.63 1.97 -5.40
N THR A 178 14.20 2.60 -6.42
CA THR A 178 13.85 2.32 -7.80
C THR A 178 15.13 2.33 -8.62
N ASN A 179 15.36 1.24 -9.33
CA ASN A 179 16.44 1.13 -10.32
C ASN A 179 15.93 1.46 -11.74
N TYR A 180 14.77 2.11 -11.80
CA TYR A 180 14.10 2.42 -13.05
C TYR A 180 14.55 3.80 -13.53
N ASP A 181 15.45 3.80 -14.53
CA ASP A 181 15.80 5.00 -15.26
C ASP A 181 14.76 5.28 -16.33
N PHE A 182 13.86 6.22 -16.05
CA PHE A 182 13.01 6.82 -17.07
C PHE A 182 13.85 7.72 -17.96
N THR A 183 14.57 7.15 -18.90
CA THR A 183 15.18 7.93 -19.98
C THR A 183 14.08 8.29 -20.99
N VAL A 184 13.59 9.51 -20.88
CA VAL A 184 12.72 10.08 -21.91
C VAL A 184 13.61 10.53 -23.05
N ARG A 185 13.48 9.91 -24.23
CA ARG A 185 14.08 10.42 -25.45
C ARG A 185 13.10 11.35 -26.15
N GLN A 186 13.46 12.59 -26.28
CA GLN A 186 12.77 13.54 -27.14
C GLN A 186 13.62 13.75 -28.41
N GLY A 187 13.26 13.08 -29.50
CA GLY A 187 14.08 13.05 -30.71
C GLY A 187 15.44 12.38 -30.45
N THR A 188 16.54 13.07 -30.77
CA THR A 188 17.91 12.60 -30.51
C THR A 188 18.45 13.02 -29.13
N LYS A 189 17.68 13.74 -28.31
CA LYS A 189 18.11 14.19 -26.98
C LYS A 189 17.58 13.25 -25.91
N VAL A 190 18.48 12.77 -25.06
CA VAL A 190 18.18 12.05 -23.82
C VAL A 190 18.00 13.10 -22.73
N LEU A 191 16.83 13.13 -22.11
CA LEU A 191 16.58 13.95 -20.92
C LEU A 191 16.63 13.01 -19.71
N ASN A 192 17.57 13.24 -18.83
CA ASN A 192 17.70 12.57 -17.53
C ASN A 192 16.74 13.18 -16.52
#